data_958dc6f3417e188c99ea5bb00e70d395
#
_entry.id   958dc6f3417e188c99ea5bb00e70d395
#
_cell.length_a   1.000
_cell.length_b   1.000
_cell.length_c   1.000
_cell.angle_alpha   90.00
_cell.angle_beta   90.00
_cell.angle_gamma   90.00
#
_symmetry.space_group_name_H-M   'P 1'
#
loop_
_entity.id
_entity.type
_entity.pdbx_description
1 polymer ?
#
loop_
_entity_poly.entity_id
_entity_poly.type
_entity_poly.pdbx_seq_one_letter_code
_entity_poly.pdbx_strand_id
1 'polypeptide(L)'
;MTNHLGIDTSGIADVSWLKKRFSEGDLPENFKGKNILEFSESVLQHYLLEDRRHGNSILTPDKLRTFSSYSSGERRKMLLDHLLKQRPGVLILNEVFDCLDKESIPVYIQKFINVKEEISFIQFFRKKEDRLAFIEKVKYAEEFLDPRAENQFSKASEKPVNFELPPPINQILAPEVLVDFKNVNLHYSGKDILRNISWQVRKNEFWQISGPNGAGKSTLLDMIYGNNPKAYGTDLEIFGNRKGSGETIWELREKMGFFSPSMIDLFTRRNTVLEMLVSGMVDSVGLYQQPSGTQLRCAEEWLKILGCSRL
;
A
#
# COMPACT_ATOMS: atom_id res chain seq x y z
N MET A 1 13.90 26.64 -19.32
CA MET A 1 13.74 26.69 -17.86
C MET A 1 12.86 25.56 -17.41
N THR A 2 13.23 24.87 -16.35
CA THR A 2 12.38 23.85 -15.71
C THR A 2 11.29 24.55 -14.91
N ASN A 3 10.12 23.92 -14.86
CA ASN A 3 9.00 24.39 -14.05
C ASN A 3 8.65 23.30 -13.04
N HIS A 4 8.31 23.71 -11.81
CA HIS A 4 7.86 22.75 -10.80
C HIS A 4 6.49 23.17 -10.28
N LEU A 5 5.61 22.19 -10.03
CA LEU A 5 4.25 22.41 -9.56
C LEU A 5 3.89 21.40 -8.49
N GLY A 6 3.47 21.89 -7.34
CA GLY A 6 2.87 21.06 -6.29
C GLY A 6 1.35 21.07 -6.42
N ILE A 7 0.75 19.91 -6.26
CA ILE A 7 -0.71 19.73 -6.18
C ILE A 7 -1.05 19.23 -4.79
N ASP A 8 -1.65 20.10 -3.99
CA ASP A 8 -2.17 19.75 -2.68
C ASP A 8 -3.51 19.01 -2.85
N THR A 9 -3.57 17.80 -2.36
CA THR A 9 -4.73 16.91 -2.49
C THR A 9 -5.45 16.68 -1.16
N SER A 10 -5.11 17.42 -0.11
CA SER A 10 -5.67 17.24 1.24
C SER A 10 -7.17 17.51 1.31
N GLY A 11 -7.71 18.40 0.45
CA GLY A 11 -9.12 18.80 0.44
C GLY A 11 -10.06 17.86 -0.31
N ILE A 12 -9.55 16.90 -1.09
CA ILE A 12 -10.36 16.00 -1.93
C ILE A 12 -10.08 14.54 -1.58
N ALA A 13 -11.13 13.75 -1.39
CA ALA A 13 -11.01 12.33 -1.07
C ALA A 13 -10.47 11.50 -2.24
N ASP A 14 -10.92 11.78 -3.45
CA ASP A 14 -10.48 11.09 -4.67
C ASP A 14 -9.98 12.09 -5.72
N VAL A 15 -8.70 11.97 -6.05
CA VAL A 15 -8.00 12.77 -7.08
C VAL A 15 -7.57 11.92 -8.28
N SER A 16 -8.08 10.71 -8.41
CA SER A 16 -7.74 9.78 -9.51
C SER A 16 -8.02 10.38 -10.88
N TRP A 17 -9.11 11.14 -11.02
CA TRP A 17 -9.47 11.86 -12.24
C TRP A 17 -8.41 12.88 -12.67
N LEU A 18 -7.81 13.62 -11.72
CA LEU A 18 -6.78 14.62 -12.01
C LEU A 18 -5.45 13.95 -12.33
N LYS A 19 -5.08 12.92 -11.58
CA LYS A 19 -3.89 12.10 -11.86
C LYS A 19 -3.98 11.52 -13.28
N LYS A 20 -5.15 10.97 -13.65
CA LYS A 20 -5.39 10.43 -15.00
C LYS A 20 -5.28 11.50 -16.08
N ARG A 21 -5.91 12.67 -15.93
CA ARG A 21 -5.78 13.79 -16.87
C ARG A 21 -4.32 14.14 -17.13
N PHE A 22 -3.53 14.23 -16.07
CA PHE A 22 -2.11 14.61 -16.17
C PHE A 22 -1.27 13.52 -16.81
N SER A 23 -1.53 12.24 -16.53
CA SER A 23 -0.85 11.12 -17.19
C SER A 23 -1.20 11.01 -18.69
N GLU A 24 -2.40 11.42 -19.10
CA GLU A 24 -2.85 11.48 -20.48
C GLU A 24 -2.33 12.73 -21.22
N GLY A 25 -1.58 13.61 -20.54
CA GLY A 25 -0.92 14.77 -21.14
C GLY A 25 -1.72 16.08 -21.08
N ASP A 26 -2.90 16.10 -20.44
CA ASP A 26 -3.64 17.34 -20.18
C ASP A 26 -3.01 18.11 -19.01
N LEU A 27 -1.85 18.68 -19.30
CA LEU A 27 -1.02 19.42 -18.35
C LEU A 27 -1.20 20.94 -18.48
N PRO A 28 -0.90 21.69 -17.41
CA PRO A 28 -0.78 23.15 -17.50
C PRO A 28 0.21 23.57 -18.61
N GLU A 29 -0.04 24.72 -19.25
CA GLU A 29 0.69 25.21 -20.44
C GLU A 29 2.22 25.09 -20.33
N ASN A 30 2.79 25.39 -19.17
CA ASN A 30 4.24 25.37 -18.94
C ASN A 30 4.88 23.96 -19.00
N PHE A 31 4.07 22.91 -19.09
CA PHE A 31 4.51 21.51 -19.11
C PHE A 31 4.15 20.80 -20.43
N LYS A 32 3.33 21.43 -21.28
CA LYS A 32 2.90 20.84 -22.56
C LYS A 32 4.07 20.62 -23.52
N GLY A 33 3.93 19.60 -24.37
CA GLY A 33 4.91 19.28 -25.42
C GLY A 33 6.20 18.61 -24.94
N LYS A 34 6.31 18.29 -23.64
CA LYS A 34 7.45 17.61 -23.06
C LYS A 34 7.18 16.10 -22.94
N ASN A 35 8.24 15.29 -22.97
CA ASN A 35 8.14 13.88 -22.63
C ASN A 35 7.76 13.71 -21.15
N ILE A 36 6.68 12.99 -20.88
CA ILE A 36 6.10 12.80 -19.54
C ILE A 36 6.38 11.38 -19.08
N LEU A 37 6.91 11.24 -17.89
CA LEU A 37 6.93 9.99 -17.14
C LEU A 37 6.22 10.18 -15.81
N GLU A 38 5.67 9.09 -15.30
CA GLU A 38 4.90 9.08 -14.06
C GLU A 38 5.45 8.05 -13.07
N PHE A 39 5.64 8.50 -11.84
CA PHE A 39 5.82 7.62 -10.70
C PHE A 39 4.46 7.44 -9.99
N SER A 40 3.88 6.27 -10.15
CA SER A 40 2.59 5.92 -9.52
C SER A 40 2.49 4.43 -9.29
N GLU A 41 1.52 4.03 -8.47
CA GLU A 41 1.22 2.61 -8.22
C GLU A 41 0.79 1.89 -9.51
N SER A 42 0.02 2.55 -10.37
CA SER A 42 -0.40 1.98 -11.66
C SER A 42 0.77 1.64 -12.57
N VAL A 43 1.79 2.51 -12.62
CA VAL A 43 3.02 2.26 -13.38
C VAL A 43 3.82 1.12 -12.76
N LEU A 44 3.91 1.06 -11.43
CA LEU A 44 4.56 -0.04 -10.71
C LEU A 44 3.89 -1.38 -11.02
N GLN A 45 2.56 -1.41 -11.00
CA GLN A 45 1.77 -2.60 -11.35
C GLN A 45 1.97 -3.05 -12.80
N HIS A 46 2.09 -2.10 -13.73
CA HIS A 46 2.43 -2.42 -15.12
C HIS A 46 3.75 -3.21 -15.21
N TYR A 47 4.81 -2.72 -14.56
CA TYR A 47 6.10 -3.43 -14.53
C TYR A 47 6.03 -4.79 -13.83
N LEU A 48 5.20 -4.95 -12.79
CA LEU A 48 4.96 -6.22 -12.13
C LEU A 48 4.25 -7.23 -13.04
N LEU A 49 3.28 -6.78 -13.82
CA LEU A 49 2.59 -7.63 -14.79
C LEU A 49 3.52 -8.07 -15.94
N GLU A 50 4.37 -7.17 -16.42
CA GLU A 50 5.38 -7.49 -17.44
C GLU A 50 6.41 -8.50 -16.92
N ASP A 51 6.89 -8.34 -15.68
CA ASP A 51 7.79 -9.28 -15.02
C ASP A 51 7.16 -10.69 -14.91
N ARG A 52 5.87 -10.77 -14.54
CA ARG A 52 5.13 -12.05 -14.48
C ARG A 52 4.96 -12.72 -15.84
N ARG A 53 4.79 -11.94 -16.92
CA ARG A 53 4.58 -12.45 -18.28
C ARG A 53 5.88 -12.91 -18.95
N HIS A 54 6.96 -12.17 -18.73
CA HIS A 54 8.20 -12.32 -19.48
C HIS A 54 9.39 -12.79 -18.64
N GLY A 55 9.24 -12.83 -17.29
CA GLY A 55 10.29 -13.27 -16.37
C GLY A 55 11.53 -12.36 -16.30
N ASN A 56 11.50 -11.21 -16.97
CA ASN A 56 12.59 -10.24 -17.00
C ASN A 56 12.03 -8.83 -16.87
N SER A 57 12.30 -8.17 -15.74
CA SER A 57 11.98 -6.76 -15.58
C SER A 57 13.20 -5.90 -15.92
N ILE A 58 12.99 -4.83 -16.70
CA ILE A 58 14.00 -3.79 -16.96
C ILE A 58 14.45 -3.12 -15.66
N LEU A 59 13.63 -3.18 -14.63
CA LEU A 59 13.88 -2.53 -13.33
C LEU A 59 14.86 -3.31 -12.44
N THR A 60 15.03 -4.62 -12.65
CA THR A 60 15.89 -5.44 -11.80
C THR A 60 17.35 -5.32 -12.21
N PRO A 61 18.24 -4.88 -11.30
CA PRO A 61 19.68 -4.82 -11.59
C PRO A 61 20.31 -6.22 -11.68
N ASP A 62 19.67 -7.20 -11.05
CA ASP A 62 20.14 -8.58 -10.96
C ASP A 62 19.13 -9.52 -11.63
N LYS A 63 19.56 -10.24 -12.68
CA LYS A 63 18.72 -11.21 -13.39
C LYS A 63 18.41 -12.47 -12.57
N LEU A 64 19.00 -12.62 -11.39
CA LEU A 64 18.79 -13.78 -10.49
C LEU A 64 17.51 -13.70 -9.67
N ARG A 65 16.88 -12.52 -9.59
CA ARG A 65 15.66 -12.30 -8.79
C ARG A 65 14.59 -11.65 -9.65
N THR A 66 13.36 -12.16 -9.54
CA THR A 66 12.18 -11.54 -10.17
C THR A 66 11.82 -10.23 -9.47
N PHE A 67 11.29 -9.26 -10.19
CA PHE A 67 10.88 -7.96 -9.64
C PHE A 67 9.82 -8.13 -8.53
N SER A 68 8.94 -9.11 -8.68
CA SER A 68 7.91 -9.46 -7.69
C SER A 68 8.48 -9.93 -6.35
N SER A 69 9.72 -10.44 -6.31
CA SER A 69 10.37 -10.93 -5.08
C SER A 69 10.95 -9.83 -4.17
N TYR A 70 11.00 -8.59 -4.65
CA TYR A 70 11.45 -7.45 -3.86
C TYR A 70 10.31 -6.88 -3.01
N SER A 71 10.63 -6.28 -1.87
CA SER A 71 9.65 -5.57 -1.03
C SER A 71 9.03 -4.38 -1.77
N SER A 72 7.86 -3.92 -1.32
CA SER A 72 7.18 -2.77 -1.92
C SER A 72 8.06 -1.51 -1.96
N GLY A 73 8.82 -1.24 -0.90
CA GLY A 73 9.74 -0.12 -0.86
C GLY A 73 10.92 -0.27 -1.81
N GLU A 74 11.52 -1.47 -1.92
CA GLU A 74 12.59 -1.74 -2.88
C GLU A 74 12.11 -1.55 -4.32
N ARG A 75 10.93 -2.07 -4.65
CA ARG A 75 10.32 -1.92 -5.98
C ARG A 75 10.11 -0.45 -6.35
N ARG A 76 9.61 0.36 -5.41
CA ARG A 76 9.41 1.81 -5.61
C ARG A 76 10.74 2.54 -5.82
N LYS A 77 11.79 2.18 -5.08
CA LYS A 77 13.14 2.73 -5.27
C LYS A 77 13.68 2.41 -6.66
N MET A 78 13.53 1.15 -7.12
CA MET A 78 13.96 0.74 -8.45
C MET A 78 13.22 1.51 -9.55
N LEU A 79 11.90 1.69 -9.40
CA LEU A 79 11.11 2.48 -10.35
C LEU A 79 11.56 3.93 -10.38
N LEU A 80 11.74 4.59 -9.23
CA LEU A 80 12.23 5.97 -9.16
C LEU A 80 13.59 6.13 -9.81
N ASP A 81 14.53 5.23 -9.53
CA ASP A 81 15.87 5.27 -10.13
C ASP A 81 15.83 5.08 -11.65
N HIS A 82 14.94 4.21 -12.13
CA HIS A 82 14.73 4.00 -13.57
C HIS A 82 14.16 5.24 -14.24
N LEU A 83 13.14 5.87 -13.67
CA LEU A 83 12.50 7.07 -14.22
C LEU A 83 13.47 8.26 -14.22
N LEU A 84 14.25 8.46 -13.16
CA LEU A 84 15.25 9.53 -13.09
C LEU A 84 16.38 9.35 -14.11
N LYS A 85 16.80 8.11 -14.39
CA LYS A 85 17.80 7.81 -15.42
C LYS A 85 17.36 8.16 -16.84
N GLN A 86 16.06 8.07 -17.12
CA GLN A 86 15.50 8.41 -18.43
C GLN A 86 15.46 9.91 -18.72
N ARG A 87 15.69 10.77 -17.72
CA ARG A 87 15.69 12.23 -17.85
C ARG A 87 14.47 12.77 -18.60
N PRO A 88 13.24 12.52 -18.15
CA PRO A 88 12.03 13.01 -18.82
C PRO A 88 11.96 14.53 -18.77
N GLY A 89 11.27 15.15 -19.71
CA GLY A 89 10.98 16.58 -19.69
C GLY A 89 10.06 16.96 -18.51
N VAL A 90 9.15 16.05 -18.12
CA VAL A 90 8.27 16.16 -16.93
C VAL A 90 8.23 14.82 -16.20
N LEU A 91 8.44 14.86 -14.89
CA LEU A 91 8.22 13.72 -14.00
C LEU A 91 7.07 14.01 -13.03
N ILE A 92 6.00 13.25 -13.16
CA ILE A 92 4.86 13.30 -12.25
C ILE A 92 5.15 12.38 -11.05
N LEU A 93 5.06 12.90 -9.85
CA LEU A 93 5.30 12.18 -8.60
C LEU A 93 3.99 12.05 -7.81
N ASN A 94 3.44 10.85 -7.77
CA ASN A 94 2.25 10.54 -6.98
C ASN A 94 2.65 9.93 -5.65
N GLU A 95 2.46 10.71 -4.55
CA GLU A 95 2.70 10.24 -3.17
C GLU A 95 4.06 9.54 -3.04
N VAL A 96 5.12 10.21 -3.54
CA VAL A 96 6.43 9.61 -3.79
C VAL A 96 7.11 9.05 -2.53
N PHE A 97 6.80 9.61 -1.36
CA PHE A 97 7.41 9.20 -0.09
C PHE A 97 6.66 8.07 0.62
N ASP A 98 5.45 7.75 0.16
CA ASP A 98 4.73 6.60 0.68
C ASP A 98 5.52 5.30 0.45
N CYS A 99 5.57 4.45 1.44
CA CYS A 99 6.32 3.19 1.43
C CYS A 99 7.86 3.31 1.31
N LEU A 100 8.43 4.52 1.32
CA LEU A 100 9.86 4.71 1.52
C LEU A 100 10.19 4.72 3.02
N ASP A 101 11.31 4.11 3.38
CA ASP A 101 11.82 4.21 4.74
C ASP A 101 12.42 5.59 5.03
N LYS A 102 12.48 5.94 6.32
CA LYS A 102 12.97 7.25 6.77
C LYS A 102 14.40 7.56 6.32
N GLU A 103 15.24 6.54 6.14
CA GLU A 103 16.63 6.70 5.70
C GLU A 103 16.74 6.99 4.21
N SER A 104 15.79 6.46 3.41
CA SER A 104 15.79 6.64 1.96
C SER A 104 15.22 8.00 1.52
N ILE A 105 14.29 8.57 2.29
CA ILE A 105 13.66 9.85 1.93
C ILE A 105 14.70 10.95 1.67
N PRO A 106 15.67 11.23 2.57
CA PRO A 106 16.69 12.26 2.31
C PRO A 106 17.53 11.98 1.07
N VAL A 107 17.84 10.70 0.80
CA VAL A 107 18.60 10.28 -0.37
C VAL A 107 17.86 10.63 -1.67
N TYR A 108 16.54 10.35 -1.72
CA TYR A 108 15.75 10.67 -2.89
C TYR A 108 15.47 12.17 -3.05
N ILE A 109 15.28 12.90 -1.95
CA ILE A 109 15.20 14.36 -1.99
C ILE A 109 16.48 14.92 -2.64
N GLN A 110 17.65 14.44 -2.24
CA GLN A 110 18.91 14.89 -2.84
C GLN A 110 19.03 14.51 -4.33
N LYS A 111 18.56 13.32 -4.72
CA LYS A 111 18.50 12.92 -6.15
C LYS A 111 17.62 13.89 -6.95
N PHE A 112 16.44 14.27 -6.44
CA PHE A 112 15.57 15.23 -7.10
C PHE A 112 16.19 16.62 -7.20
N ILE A 113 16.84 17.11 -6.14
CA ILE A 113 17.59 18.38 -6.15
C ILE A 113 18.66 18.38 -7.24
N ASN A 114 19.40 17.29 -7.39
CA ASN A 114 20.48 17.18 -8.38
C ASN A 114 20.00 17.28 -9.83
N VAL A 115 18.75 16.94 -10.11
CA VAL A 115 18.18 16.96 -11.47
C VAL A 115 17.08 18.00 -11.69
N LYS A 116 16.78 18.84 -10.69
CA LYS A 116 15.70 19.84 -10.79
C LYS A 116 15.87 20.86 -11.91
N GLU A 117 17.11 21.13 -12.33
CA GLU A 117 17.39 22.05 -13.44
C GLU A 117 17.20 21.39 -14.83
N GLU A 118 17.07 20.06 -14.87
CA GLU A 118 16.90 19.28 -16.09
C GLU A 118 15.50 18.73 -16.25
N ILE A 119 14.87 18.32 -15.15
CA ILE A 119 13.55 17.68 -15.09
C ILE A 119 12.55 18.64 -14.44
N SER A 120 11.42 18.86 -15.09
CA SER A 120 10.28 19.56 -14.49
C SER A 120 9.49 18.58 -13.63
N PHE A 121 9.13 18.95 -12.40
CA PHE A 121 8.39 18.09 -11.49
C PHE A 121 6.96 18.57 -11.31
N ILE A 122 6.00 17.62 -11.34
CA ILE A 122 4.64 17.82 -10.87
C ILE A 122 4.45 16.83 -9.72
N GLN A 123 4.29 17.34 -8.50
CA GLN A 123 4.17 16.49 -7.32
C GLN A 123 2.76 16.58 -6.74
N PHE A 124 2.09 15.44 -6.62
CA PHE A 124 0.87 15.27 -5.82
C PHE A 124 1.27 14.90 -4.40
N PHE A 125 0.76 15.62 -3.42
CA PHE A 125 1.00 15.38 -2.01
C PHE A 125 -0.25 15.68 -1.18
N ARG A 126 -0.40 14.97 -0.07
CA ARG A 126 -1.51 15.14 0.86
C ARG A 126 -1.07 15.86 2.14
N LYS A 127 0.16 15.61 2.56
CA LYS A 127 0.77 16.25 3.74
C LYS A 127 1.77 17.31 3.28
N LYS A 128 1.73 18.48 3.91
CA LYS A 128 2.64 19.58 3.54
C LYS A 128 4.11 19.24 3.72
N GLU A 129 4.41 18.36 4.67
CA GLU A 129 5.76 17.88 4.96
C GLU A 129 6.36 17.04 3.82
N ASP A 130 5.49 16.40 3.01
CA ASP A 130 5.91 15.58 1.88
C ASP A 130 6.24 16.39 0.63
N ARG A 131 5.97 17.71 0.63
CA ARG A 131 6.29 18.58 -0.49
C ARG A 131 7.79 18.78 -0.62
N LEU A 132 8.31 18.61 -1.83
CA LEU A 132 9.69 18.93 -2.15
C LEU A 132 9.96 20.44 -1.97
N ALA A 133 10.96 20.79 -1.16
CA ALA A 133 11.21 22.17 -0.75
C ALA A 133 11.47 23.15 -1.91
N PHE A 134 12.00 22.65 -3.04
CA PHE A 134 12.23 23.47 -4.24
C PHE A 134 10.97 23.72 -5.09
N ILE A 135 9.84 23.11 -4.73
CA ILE A 135 8.55 23.36 -5.40
C ILE A 135 7.85 24.52 -4.70
N GLU A 136 8.02 25.70 -5.24
CA GLU A 136 7.44 26.94 -4.66
C GLU A 136 5.98 27.12 -5.08
N LYS A 137 5.67 26.79 -6.35
CA LYS A 137 4.32 26.97 -6.90
C LYS A 137 3.45 25.78 -6.49
N VAL A 138 2.41 26.07 -5.73
CA VAL A 138 1.41 25.08 -5.28
C VAL A 138 0.03 25.48 -5.77
N LYS A 139 -0.75 24.50 -6.19
CA LYS A 139 -2.18 24.61 -6.48
C LYS A 139 -2.94 23.57 -5.69
N TYR A 140 -4.18 23.89 -5.37
CA TYR A 140 -5.08 22.92 -4.76
C TYR A 140 -5.75 22.08 -5.86
N ALA A 141 -6.01 20.81 -5.57
CA ALA A 141 -6.63 19.92 -6.56
C ALA A 141 -8.01 20.42 -6.99
N GLU A 142 -8.73 21.14 -6.11
CA GLU A 142 -10.00 21.79 -6.37
C GLU A 142 -9.94 22.81 -7.51
N GLU A 143 -8.81 23.48 -7.71
CA GLU A 143 -8.64 24.49 -8.78
C GLU A 143 -8.73 23.89 -10.19
N PHE A 144 -8.61 22.57 -10.30
CA PHE A 144 -8.70 21.83 -11.55
C PHE A 144 -10.08 21.21 -11.80
N LEU A 145 -11.02 21.36 -10.86
CA LEU A 145 -12.40 20.91 -11.04
C LEU A 145 -13.10 21.76 -12.11
N ASP A 146 -13.89 21.10 -12.94
CA ASP A 146 -14.84 21.80 -13.79
C ASP A 146 -15.93 22.43 -12.89
N PRO A 147 -16.22 23.72 -12.98
CA PRO A 147 -17.27 24.36 -12.19
C PRO A 147 -18.65 23.68 -12.34
N ARG A 148 -18.86 22.90 -13.41
CA ARG A 148 -20.10 22.15 -13.65
C ARG A 148 -20.11 20.79 -12.92
N ALA A 149 -18.98 20.32 -12.42
CA ALA A 149 -18.82 19.03 -11.75
C ALA A 149 -18.76 19.14 -10.22
N GLU A 150 -18.88 20.34 -9.63
CA GLU A 150 -18.76 20.56 -8.18
C GLU A 150 -19.69 19.70 -7.31
N ASN A 151 -20.81 19.25 -7.85
CA ASN A 151 -21.77 18.40 -7.11
C ASN A 151 -21.40 16.91 -7.06
N GLN A 152 -20.34 16.48 -7.76
CA GLN A 152 -19.93 15.06 -7.80
C GLN A 152 -18.77 14.73 -6.85
N PHE A 153 -18.05 15.73 -6.39
CA PHE A 153 -16.90 15.51 -5.51
C PHE A 153 -17.28 15.87 -4.07
N SER A 154 -17.49 14.87 -3.25
CA SER A 154 -17.68 15.08 -1.81
C SER A 154 -16.38 15.65 -1.23
N LYS A 155 -16.47 16.89 -0.70
CA LYS A 155 -15.42 17.40 0.20
C LYS A 155 -15.20 16.35 1.28
N ALA A 156 -13.94 16.02 1.56
CA ALA A 156 -13.61 15.17 2.70
C ALA A 156 -14.23 15.81 3.95
N SER A 157 -15.37 15.30 4.40
CA SER A 157 -16.03 15.83 5.58
C SER A 157 -15.23 15.39 6.80
N GLU A 158 -14.56 16.32 7.43
CA GLU A 158 -13.87 16.14 8.72
C GLU A 158 -14.82 15.93 9.91
N LYS A 159 -16.10 15.74 9.67
CA LYS A 159 -17.01 15.48 10.76
C LYS A 159 -16.77 14.04 11.25
N PRO A 160 -16.40 13.85 12.51
CA PRO A 160 -16.41 12.51 13.10
C PRO A 160 -17.85 12.00 12.98
N VAL A 161 -18.06 11.07 12.07
CA VAL A 161 -19.35 10.39 11.97
C VAL A 161 -19.39 9.45 13.17
N ASN A 162 -20.18 9.78 14.19
CA ASN A 162 -20.51 8.85 15.25
C ASN A 162 -21.37 7.73 14.63
N PHE A 163 -20.73 6.62 14.30
CA PHE A 163 -21.42 5.40 13.90
C PHE A 163 -21.05 4.27 14.87
N GLU A 164 -22.03 3.46 15.19
CA GLU A 164 -21.78 2.20 15.87
C GLU A 164 -21.23 1.20 14.85
N LEU A 165 -20.10 0.58 15.19
CA LEU A 165 -19.56 -0.48 14.33
C LEU A 165 -20.48 -1.69 14.37
N PRO A 166 -20.69 -2.39 13.24
CA PRO A 166 -21.41 -3.64 13.24
C PRO A 166 -20.79 -4.62 14.23
N PRO A 167 -21.59 -5.38 14.97
CA PRO A 167 -21.06 -6.36 15.90
C PRO A 167 -20.25 -7.43 15.19
N PRO A 168 -19.20 -7.98 15.82
CA PRO A 168 -18.41 -9.05 15.22
C PRO A 168 -19.31 -10.27 14.97
N ILE A 169 -19.18 -10.89 13.80
CA ILE A 169 -19.95 -12.07 13.42
C ILE A 169 -19.56 -13.28 14.31
N ASN A 170 -18.27 -13.38 14.65
CA ASN A 170 -17.73 -14.44 15.48
C ASN A 170 -17.18 -13.86 16.78
N GLN A 171 -17.55 -14.48 17.91
CA GLN A 171 -16.92 -14.19 19.18
C GLN A 171 -15.69 -15.08 19.36
N ILE A 172 -14.51 -14.47 19.36
CA ILE A 172 -13.25 -15.19 19.53
C ILE A 172 -12.82 -15.10 20.99
N LEU A 173 -12.75 -16.24 21.66
CA LEU A 173 -12.12 -16.34 22.97
C LEU A 173 -10.60 -16.40 22.77
N ALA A 174 -9.95 -15.25 22.80
CA ALA A 174 -8.50 -15.17 22.67
C ALA A 174 -7.82 -15.27 24.04
N PRO A 175 -6.64 -15.92 24.16
CA PRO A 175 -5.84 -15.91 25.38
C PRO A 175 -5.27 -14.51 25.66
N GLU A 176 -4.71 -14.29 26.86
CA GLU A 176 -4.08 -13.02 27.24
C GLU A 176 -2.89 -12.66 26.35
N VAL A 177 -2.06 -13.66 26.01
CA VAL A 177 -0.95 -13.54 25.09
C VAL A 177 -1.41 -13.99 23.70
N LEU A 178 -1.38 -13.08 22.74
CA LEU A 178 -1.84 -13.35 21.36
C LEU A 178 -0.73 -13.91 20.49
N VAL A 179 0.49 -13.37 20.66
CA VAL A 179 1.67 -13.78 19.88
C VAL A 179 2.87 -13.81 20.82
N ASP A 180 3.69 -14.84 20.73
CA ASP A 180 4.91 -14.97 21.51
C ASP A 180 6.05 -15.55 20.65
N PHE A 181 7.03 -14.71 20.33
CA PHE A 181 8.29 -15.10 19.70
C PHE A 181 9.35 -15.31 20.77
N LYS A 182 9.99 -16.49 20.81
CA LYS A 182 11.03 -16.83 21.76
C LYS A 182 12.34 -17.14 21.02
N ASN A 183 13.25 -16.16 20.97
CA ASN A 183 14.56 -16.27 20.30
C ASN A 183 14.49 -16.77 18.84
N VAL A 184 13.48 -16.31 18.09
CA VAL A 184 13.24 -16.79 16.73
C VAL A 184 14.30 -16.24 15.77
N ASN A 185 14.87 -17.14 14.99
CA ASN A 185 15.83 -16.83 13.93
C ASN A 185 15.27 -17.29 12.59
N LEU A 186 15.51 -16.50 11.54
CA LEU A 186 15.06 -16.84 10.20
C LEU A 186 16.12 -16.52 9.16
N HIS A 187 16.44 -17.53 8.32
CA HIS A 187 17.47 -17.41 7.29
C HIS A 187 16.87 -17.70 5.90
N TYR A 188 17.23 -16.89 4.91
CA TYR A 188 16.93 -17.13 3.51
C TYR A 188 18.21 -17.07 2.67
N SER A 189 18.50 -18.16 1.93
CA SER A 189 19.63 -18.21 0.99
C SER A 189 20.95 -17.71 1.59
N GLY A 190 21.24 -18.14 2.84
CA GLY A 190 22.46 -17.76 3.56
C GLY A 190 22.45 -16.35 4.19
N LYS A 191 21.34 -15.63 4.09
CA LYS A 191 21.18 -14.30 4.71
C LYS A 191 20.24 -14.38 5.90
N ASP A 192 20.68 -13.82 7.03
CA ASP A 192 19.84 -13.67 8.21
C ASP A 192 18.80 -12.57 7.98
N ILE A 193 17.54 -12.92 8.06
CA ILE A 193 16.42 -11.95 7.96
C ILE A 193 15.93 -11.56 9.35
N LEU A 194 15.80 -12.53 10.26
CA LEU A 194 15.47 -12.28 11.66
C LEU A 194 16.53 -12.92 12.54
N ARG A 195 16.96 -12.21 13.58
CA ARG A 195 17.98 -12.67 14.53
C ARG A 195 17.50 -12.47 15.95
N ASN A 196 17.40 -13.57 16.70
CA ASN A 196 17.06 -13.59 18.14
C ASN A 196 15.82 -12.73 18.46
N ILE A 197 14.77 -12.84 17.66
CA ILE A 197 13.53 -12.11 17.90
C ILE A 197 12.83 -12.73 19.11
N SER A 198 12.72 -11.93 20.17
CA SER A 198 11.90 -12.22 21.34
C SER A 198 10.91 -11.06 21.48
N TRP A 199 9.63 -11.35 21.26
CA TRP A 199 8.59 -10.34 21.23
C TRP A 199 7.24 -10.94 21.56
N GLN A 200 6.52 -10.32 22.50
CA GLN A 200 5.22 -10.77 22.94
C GLN A 200 4.16 -9.68 22.69
N VAL A 201 3.03 -10.08 22.14
CA VAL A 201 1.86 -9.22 21.92
C VAL A 201 0.72 -9.74 22.80
N ARG A 202 0.12 -8.84 23.59
CA ARG A 202 -0.99 -9.13 24.50
C ARG A 202 -2.29 -8.52 24.01
N LYS A 203 -3.40 -8.90 24.60
CA LYS A 203 -4.70 -8.26 24.38
C LYS A 203 -4.61 -6.76 24.63
N ASN A 204 -5.39 -6.00 23.85
CA ASN A 204 -5.52 -4.55 23.98
C ASN A 204 -4.22 -3.75 23.75
N GLU A 205 -3.17 -4.37 23.24
CA GLU A 205 -1.97 -3.67 22.85
C GLU A 205 -2.03 -3.24 21.38
N PHE A 206 -1.43 -2.10 21.10
CA PHE A 206 -1.19 -1.58 19.75
C PHE A 206 0.31 -1.48 19.52
N TRP A 207 0.80 -2.11 18.46
CA TRP A 207 2.22 -2.15 18.11
C TRP A 207 2.50 -1.54 16.76
N GLN A 208 3.52 -0.70 16.69
CA GLN A 208 4.08 -0.21 15.45
C GLN A 208 5.46 -0.81 15.22
N ILE A 209 5.63 -1.59 14.13
CA ILE A 209 6.92 -2.13 13.73
C ILE A 209 7.56 -1.17 12.74
N SER A 210 8.70 -0.58 13.10
CA SER A 210 9.46 0.36 12.26
C SER A 210 10.87 -0.15 12.00
N GLY A 211 11.49 0.29 10.92
CA GLY A 211 12.84 -0.07 10.51
C GLY A 211 13.05 0.09 9.00
N PRO A 212 14.29 0.00 8.52
CA PRO A 212 14.62 0.16 7.10
C PRO A 212 13.94 -0.89 6.22
N ASN A 213 13.87 -0.61 4.92
CA ASN A 213 13.37 -1.59 3.96
C ASN A 213 14.30 -2.80 3.91
N GLY A 214 13.71 -4.01 3.84
CA GLY A 214 14.48 -5.26 3.92
C GLY A 214 14.81 -5.73 5.34
N ALA A 215 14.44 -5.00 6.41
CA ALA A 215 14.68 -5.40 7.80
C ALA A 215 13.81 -6.57 8.31
N GLY A 216 12.99 -7.18 7.45
CA GLY A 216 12.19 -8.34 7.84
C GLY A 216 10.81 -8.03 8.46
N LYS A 217 10.35 -6.76 8.45
CA LYS A 217 9.04 -6.36 9.02
C LYS A 217 7.88 -7.17 8.46
N SER A 218 7.74 -7.23 7.14
CA SER A 218 6.70 -8.02 6.48
C SER A 218 6.87 -9.52 6.73
N THR A 219 8.11 -9.99 6.77
CA THR A 219 8.42 -11.40 7.08
C THR A 219 7.93 -11.78 8.47
N LEU A 220 8.09 -10.90 9.46
CA LEU A 220 7.62 -11.12 10.82
C LEU A 220 6.08 -11.24 10.85
N LEU A 221 5.37 -10.33 10.17
CA LEU A 221 3.91 -10.37 10.06
C LEU A 221 3.42 -11.60 9.29
N ASP A 222 4.12 -11.98 8.21
CA ASP A 222 3.82 -13.19 7.44
C ASP A 222 4.01 -14.48 8.24
N MET A 223 4.95 -14.51 9.20
CA MET A 223 5.08 -15.62 10.13
C MET A 223 3.87 -15.74 11.05
N ILE A 224 3.37 -14.63 11.57
CA ILE A 224 2.17 -14.59 12.42
C ILE A 224 0.94 -15.04 11.62
N TYR A 225 0.71 -14.44 10.47
CA TYR A 225 -0.47 -14.72 9.64
C TYR A 225 -0.42 -16.11 8.96
N GLY A 226 0.77 -16.75 8.94
CA GLY A 226 0.94 -18.07 8.37
C GLY A 226 1.26 -18.12 6.89
N ASN A 227 1.59 -16.99 6.26
CA ASN A 227 2.07 -16.93 4.87
C ASN A 227 3.51 -17.47 4.72
N ASN A 228 4.28 -17.50 5.81
CA ASN A 228 5.67 -17.92 5.79
C ASN A 228 5.85 -19.36 6.26
N PRO A 229 6.15 -20.32 5.36
CA PRO A 229 6.30 -21.71 5.75
C PRO A 229 7.49 -21.96 6.69
N LYS A 230 8.49 -21.07 6.73
CA LYS A 230 9.63 -21.19 7.65
C LYS A 230 9.29 -20.80 9.10
N ALA A 231 8.07 -20.37 9.37
CA ALA A 231 7.57 -20.22 10.73
C ALA A 231 7.42 -21.57 11.45
N TYR A 232 7.22 -22.65 10.69
CA TYR A 232 7.15 -23.99 11.25
C TYR A 232 8.51 -24.42 11.78
N GLY A 233 8.51 -25.02 12.98
CA GLY A 233 9.74 -25.44 13.65
C GLY A 233 10.47 -24.34 14.41
N THR A 234 9.97 -23.07 14.36
CA THR A 234 10.47 -22.00 15.22
C THR A 234 9.72 -21.99 16.57
N ASP A 235 10.29 -21.30 17.56
CA ASP A 235 9.63 -21.12 18.86
C ASP A 235 8.69 -19.92 18.83
N LEU A 236 7.63 -20.06 18.03
CA LEU A 236 6.55 -19.10 17.83
C LEU A 236 5.24 -19.70 18.31
N GLU A 237 4.62 -19.06 19.27
CA GLU A 237 3.27 -19.36 19.73
C GLU A 237 2.28 -18.28 19.25
N ILE A 238 1.10 -18.70 18.77
CA ILE A 238 0.04 -17.82 18.32
C ILE A 238 -1.26 -18.30 18.95
N PHE A 239 -1.95 -17.42 19.66
CA PHE A 239 -3.14 -17.72 20.47
C PHE A 239 -2.95 -18.91 21.44
N GLY A 240 -1.73 -19.03 22.00
CA GLY A 240 -1.36 -20.09 22.95
C GLY A 240 -0.99 -21.43 22.31
N ASN A 241 -1.02 -21.55 20.99
CA ASN A 241 -0.63 -22.74 20.27
C ASN A 241 0.73 -22.55 19.59
N ARG A 242 1.64 -23.50 19.79
CA ARG A 242 2.93 -23.48 19.08
C ARG A 242 2.72 -23.70 17.60
N LYS A 243 3.38 -22.91 16.77
CA LYS A 243 3.25 -23.01 15.31
C LYS A 243 3.66 -24.41 14.82
N GLY A 244 2.70 -25.14 14.22
CA GLY A 244 2.89 -26.52 13.75
C GLY A 244 2.49 -27.60 14.76
N SER A 245 1.81 -27.28 15.86
CA SER A 245 1.31 -28.26 16.85
C SER A 245 0.01 -28.98 16.45
N GLY A 246 -0.46 -28.76 15.21
CA GLY A 246 -1.67 -29.42 14.68
C GLY A 246 -2.78 -28.42 14.28
N GLU A 247 -2.67 -27.15 14.63
CA GLU A 247 -3.60 -26.10 14.20
C GLU A 247 -3.45 -25.84 12.70
N THR A 248 -4.55 -25.82 11.99
CA THR A 248 -4.58 -25.49 10.57
C THR A 248 -4.39 -23.98 10.34
N ILE A 249 -3.91 -23.63 9.16
CA ILE A 249 -3.76 -22.21 8.80
C ILE A 249 -5.11 -21.48 8.76
N TRP A 250 -6.18 -22.20 8.43
CA TRP A 250 -7.53 -21.66 8.37
C TRP A 250 -8.08 -21.30 9.76
N GLU A 251 -7.93 -22.20 10.75
CA GLU A 251 -8.31 -21.95 12.16
C GLU A 251 -7.56 -20.78 12.76
N LEU A 252 -6.31 -20.59 12.34
CA LEU A 252 -5.51 -19.44 12.76
C LEU A 252 -6.04 -18.13 12.15
N ARG A 253 -6.33 -18.13 10.86
CA ARG A 253 -6.77 -16.94 10.12
C ARG A 253 -8.19 -16.49 10.47
N GLU A 254 -9.06 -17.41 10.85
CA GLU A 254 -10.39 -17.06 11.39
C GLU A 254 -10.32 -16.15 12.62
N LYS A 255 -9.19 -16.18 13.35
CA LYS A 255 -8.97 -15.37 14.56
C LYS A 255 -8.27 -14.04 14.29
N MET A 256 -7.88 -13.75 13.05
CA MET A 256 -7.08 -12.57 12.70
C MET A 256 -7.64 -11.85 11.48
N GLY A 257 -7.59 -10.53 11.50
CA GLY A 257 -7.71 -9.72 10.30
C GLY A 257 -6.31 -9.38 9.75
N PHE A 258 -6.12 -9.53 8.45
CA PHE A 258 -4.88 -9.18 7.78
C PHE A 258 -5.15 -8.27 6.59
N PHE A 259 -4.37 -7.22 6.47
CA PHE A 259 -4.40 -6.33 5.33
C PHE A 259 -2.97 -6.04 4.86
N SER A 260 -2.75 -6.11 3.57
CA SER A 260 -1.51 -5.65 2.95
C SER A 260 -1.80 -4.96 1.62
N PRO A 261 -1.01 -3.95 1.20
CA PRO A 261 -1.19 -3.30 -0.09
C PRO A 261 -1.16 -4.26 -1.28
N SER A 262 -0.39 -5.34 -1.18
CA SER A 262 -0.31 -6.37 -2.24
C SER A 262 -1.59 -7.20 -2.39
N MET A 263 -2.49 -7.19 -1.41
CA MET A 263 -3.78 -7.89 -1.53
C MET A 263 -4.68 -7.23 -2.56
N ILE A 264 -4.55 -5.92 -2.77
CA ILE A 264 -5.33 -5.17 -3.78
C ILE A 264 -5.11 -5.77 -5.17
N ASP A 265 -3.90 -6.24 -5.45
CA ASP A 265 -3.53 -6.83 -6.73
C ASP A 265 -4.18 -8.20 -7.01
N LEU A 266 -4.70 -8.83 -5.96
CA LEU A 266 -5.34 -10.13 -6.04
C LEU A 266 -6.83 -10.02 -6.35
N PHE A 267 -7.45 -8.84 -6.12
CA PHE A 267 -8.85 -8.63 -6.45
C PHE A 267 -9.05 -8.54 -7.96
N THR A 268 -9.89 -9.40 -8.50
CA THR A 268 -10.32 -9.30 -9.88
C THR A 268 -11.38 -8.21 -10.00
N ARG A 269 -11.32 -7.38 -11.06
CA ARG A 269 -12.28 -6.28 -11.31
C ARG A 269 -13.74 -6.75 -11.55
N ARG A 270 -14.05 -8.02 -11.32
CA ARG A 270 -15.37 -8.61 -11.51
C ARG A 270 -16.21 -8.64 -10.25
N ASN A 271 -15.60 -8.45 -9.08
CA ASN A 271 -16.31 -8.47 -7.82
C ASN A 271 -16.92 -7.11 -7.51
N THR A 272 -18.15 -7.10 -7.02
CA THR A 272 -18.76 -5.91 -6.44
C THR A 272 -18.12 -5.54 -5.09
N VAL A 273 -18.29 -4.30 -4.64
CA VAL A 273 -17.77 -3.87 -3.32
C VAL A 273 -18.40 -4.69 -2.20
N LEU A 274 -19.67 -5.05 -2.32
CA LEU A 274 -20.36 -5.94 -1.37
C LEU A 274 -19.70 -7.33 -1.29
N GLU A 275 -19.42 -7.94 -2.44
CA GLU A 275 -18.73 -9.23 -2.50
C GLU A 275 -17.32 -9.16 -1.91
N MET A 276 -16.62 -8.05 -2.11
CA MET A 276 -15.30 -7.84 -1.51
C MET A 276 -15.36 -7.73 0.02
N LEU A 277 -16.35 -7.03 0.56
CA LEU A 277 -16.56 -6.95 2.01
C LEU A 277 -16.88 -8.32 2.61
N VAL A 278 -17.79 -9.08 1.97
CA VAL A 278 -18.12 -10.44 2.41
C VAL A 278 -16.93 -11.37 2.31
N SER A 279 -16.11 -11.26 1.26
CA SER A 279 -14.92 -12.11 1.08
C SER A 279 -13.91 -11.94 2.22
N GLY A 280 -13.77 -10.72 2.77
CA GLY A 280 -12.95 -10.45 3.95
C GLY A 280 -13.43 -11.17 5.22
N MET A 281 -14.73 -11.47 5.32
CA MET A 281 -15.29 -12.19 6.47
C MET A 281 -15.00 -13.70 6.45
N VAL A 282 -14.55 -14.22 5.31
CA VAL A 282 -14.21 -15.64 5.09
C VAL A 282 -12.74 -15.83 4.69
N ASP A 283 -11.89 -14.83 5.00
CA ASP A 283 -10.46 -14.83 4.71
C ASP A 283 -10.12 -15.21 3.26
N SER A 284 -10.88 -14.69 2.31
CA SER A 284 -10.64 -14.96 0.89
C SER A 284 -10.51 -13.66 0.10
N VAL A 285 -9.76 -13.71 -1.01
CA VAL A 285 -9.72 -12.65 -2.01
C VAL A 285 -10.71 -13.01 -3.11
N GLY A 286 -11.87 -12.38 -3.07
CA GLY A 286 -13.03 -12.71 -3.92
C GLY A 286 -14.00 -13.69 -3.25
N LEU A 287 -15.26 -13.63 -3.67
CA LEU A 287 -16.33 -14.43 -3.09
C LEU A 287 -16.56 -15.70 -3.93
N TYR A 288 -16.27 -16.86 -3.35
CA TYR A 288 -16.37 -18.17 -4.00
C TYR A 288 -17.51 -19.04 -3.47
N GLN A 289 -18.21 -18.57 -2.46
CA GLN A 289 -19.34 -19.26 -1.84
C GLN A 289 -20.53 -18.33 -1.63
N GLN A 290 -21.73 -18.87 -1.51
CA GLN A 290 -22.91 -18.04 -1.23
C GLN A 290 -22.83 -17.48 0.20
N PRO A 291 -22.96 -16.15 0.38
CA PRO A 291 -22.92 -15.54 1.69
C PRO A 291 -24.19 -15.83 2.47
N SER A 292 -24.07 -15.96 3.78
CA SER A 292 -25.21 -16.03 4.68
C SER A 292 -25.95 -14.69 4.77
N GLY A 293 -27.23 -14.70 5.15
CA GLY A 293 -27.99 -13.47 5.35
C GLY A 293 -27.39 -12.55 6.43
N THR A 294 -26.65 -13.10 7.42
CA THR A 294 -25.96 -12.32 8.44
C THR A 294 -24.73 -11.62 7.88
N GLN A 295 -23.95 -12.30 7.04
CA GLN A 295 -22.80 -11.71 6.37
C GLN A 295 -23.22 -10.57 5.44
N LEU A 296 -24.30 -10.77 4.67
CA LEU A 296 -24.83 -9.72 3.79
C LEU A 296 -25.26 -8.48 4.57
N ARG A 297 -26.04 -8.63 5.64
CA ARG A 297 -26.46 -7.49 6.48
C ARG A 297 -25.27 -6.75 7.06
N CYS A 298 -24.31 -7.47 7.61
CA CYS A 298 -23.08 -6.86 8.15
C CYS A 298 -22.30 -6.09 7.07
N ALA A 299 -22.18 -6.65 5.87
CA ALA A 299 -21.52 -5.98 4.75
C ALA A 299 -22.27 -4.73 4.29
N GLU A 300 -23.60 -4.75 4.25
CA GLU A 300 -24.44 -3.58 3.94
C GLU A 300 -24.28 -2.46 4.97
N GLU A 301 -24.16 -2.79 6.26
CA GLU A 301 -23.86 -1.82 7.32
C GLU A 301 -22.48 -1.20 7.14
N TRP A 302 -21.48 -2.01 6.82
CA TRP A 302 -20.14 -1.50 6.48
C TRP A 302 -20.15 -0.59 5.25
N LEU A 303 -20.91 -0.92 4.19
CA LEU A 303 -21.06 -0.04 3.02
C LEU A 303 -21.60 1.35 3.40
N LYS A 304 -22.57 1.40 4.32
CA LYS A 304 -23.10 2.68 4.82
C LYS A 304 -22.04 3.47 5.56
N ILE A 305 -21.29 2.83 6.47
CA ILE A 305 -20.22 3.44 7.24
C ILE A 305 -19.12 3.99 6.33
N LEU A 306 -18.74 3.23 5.30
CA LEU A 306 -17.72 3.62 4.33
C LEU A 306 -18.20 4.65 3.29
N GLY A 307 -19.49 5.02 3.31
CA GLY A 307 -20.05 5.94 2.31
C GLY A 307 -20.16 5.35 0.90
N CYS A 308 -20.06 4.02 0.78
CA CYS A 308 -20.05 3.29 -0.49
C CYS A 308 -21.43 2.72 -0.90
N SER A 309 -22.53 3.12 -0.24
CA SER A 309 -23.87 2.57 -0.47
C SER A 309 -24.44 2.84 -1.87
N ARG A 310 -23.77 3.66 -2.69
CA ARG A 310 -24.20 4.02 -4.06
C ARG A 310 -23.32 3.40 -5.14
N LEU A 311 -22.35 2.58 -4.77
CA LEU A 311 -21.49 1.80 -5.64
C LEU A 311 -21.97 0.35 -5.69
#